data_83101e1de710de996c29662e3915ccc8
#
_entry.id   83101e1de710de996c29662e3915ccc8
#
_cell.length_a   1.000
_cell.length_b   1.000
_cell.length_c   1.000
_cell.angle_alpha   90.00
_cell.angle_beta   90.00
_cell.angle_gamma   90.00
#
_symmetry.space_group_name_H-M   'P 1'
#
loop_
_entity.id
_entity.type
_entity.pdbx_description
1 polymer ?
#
loop_
_entity_poly.entity_id
_entity_poly.type
_entity_poly.pdbx_seq_one_letter_code
_entity_poly.pdbx_strand_id
1 'polypeptide(L)'
;GRTMANSVFIQTNHKQITGAIVAQHALRRYSSHNEQFDVRIIEKKDYPYFDAREGQLYLRDGVKRVWLNDDLQSFTLTRFMPPELMGFQGRAVVIDPDVFACADVWELLSRDMQGKAVMCRPRSGTKGLIDKCLATSVMLLDCAKLRHWKVEERFERMFDFTFDYMDWICLKSEPAGTVGLLENEWNDFDKFTPATKMLHTTRRRTQPWKTGLPVDFRIAERFRLFPPAAWLMKARRHLFGEYGLMGRYRQHPDINQQNFFFGLLKECLDNGMVT
;
A
#
# COMPACT_ATOMS: atom_id res chain seq x y z
N GLY A 1 12.22 14.98 -17.46
CA GLY A 1 13.46 14.31 -17.12
C GLY A 1 13.41 12.85 -17.54
N ARG A 2 14.56 12.29 -17.88
CA ARG A 2 14.66 10.88 -18.32
C ARG A 2 14.33 9.97 -17.14
N THR A 3 13.30 9.10 -17.28
CA THR A 3 12.96 8.08 -16.29
C THR A 3 14.14 7.10 -16.15
N MET A 4 14.57 6.84 -14.93
CA MET A 4 15.63 5.85 -14.67
C MET A 4 15.12 4.43 -14.95
N ALA A 5 16.05 3.52 -15.29
CA ALA A 5 15.73 2.11 -15.51
C ALA A 5 15.26 1.38 -14.24
N ASN A 6 15.48 1.97 -13.07
CA ASN A 6 15.11 1.44 -11.77
C ASN A 6 14.46 2.53 -10.93
N SER A 7 13.30 2.26 -10.39
CA SER A 7 12.55 3.23 -9.58
C SER A 7 11.90 2.55 -8.39
N VAL A 8 11.80 3.27 -7.27
CA VAL A 8 10.99 2.88 -6.13
C VAL A 8 9.78 3.80 -6.07
N PHE A 9 8.60 3.22 -6.01
CA PHE A 9 7.34 3.94 -5.93
C PHE A 9 6.72 3.78 -4.55
N ILE A 10 6.21 4.87 -3.99
CA ILE A 10 5.42 4.88 -2.77
C ILE A 10 4.02 5.34 -3.16
N GLN A 11 3.04 4.46 -3.03
CA GLN A 11 1.66 4.81 -3.33
C GLN A 11 0.99 5.38 -2.08
N THR A 12 0.18 6.42 -2.23
CA THR A 12 -0.44 7.09 -1.09
C THR A 12 -1.72 7.83 -1.47
N ASN A 13 -2.44 8.28 -0.44
CA ASN A 13 -3.48 9.29 -0.54
C ASN A 13 -3.12 10.47 0.37
N HIS A 14 -3.98 11.51 0.39
CA HIS A 14 -3.73 12.71 1.19
C HIS A 14 -3.67 12.45 2.71
N LYS A 15 -4.34 11.40 3.21
CA LYS A 15 -4.35 11.03 4.64
C LYS A 15 -3.06 10.34 5.07
N GLN A 16 -2.31 9.78 4.14
CA GLN A 16 -1.10 9.02 4.40
C GLN A 16 0.18 9.72 3.92
N ILE A 17 0.08 10.99 3.51
CA ILE A 17 1.21 11.69 2.87
C ILE A 17 2.42 11.82 3.80
N THR A 18 2.21 12.07 5.09
CA THR A 18 3.32 12.15 6.05
C THR A 18 4.08 10.83 6.13
N GLY A 19 3.37 9.70 6.21
CA GLY A 19 4.00 8.38 6.16
C GLY A 19 4.80 8.17 4.88
N ALA A 20 4.25 8.57 3.74
CA ALA A 20 4.92 8.45 2.45
C ALA A 20 6.21 9.28 2.38
N ILE A 21 6.21 10.49 2.92
CA ILE A 21 7.41 11.35 2.96
C ILE A 21 8.49 10.71 3.85
N VAL A 22 8.12 10.19 5.00
CA VAL A 22 9.05 9.49 5.89
C VAL A 22 9.57 8.21 5.23
N ALA A 23 8.70 7.47 4.54
CA ALA A 23 9.11 6.28 3.80
C ALA A 23 10.12 6.61 2.69
N GLN A 24 9.93 7.72 1.97
CA GLN A 24 10.88 8.20 0.97
C GLN A 24 12.23 8.53 1.60
N HIS A 25 12.22 9.21 2.74
CA HIS A 25 13.44 9.51 3.47
C HIS A 25 14.18 8.25 3.91
N ALA A 26 13.45 7.26 4.45
CA ALA A 26 14.03 5.99 4.88
C ALA A 26 14.74 5.26 3.72
N LEU A 27 14.12 5.21 2.53
CA LEU A 27 14.71 4.60 1.35
C LEU A 27 16.08 5.23 1.01
N ARG A 28 16.16 6.57 1.08
CA ARG A 28 17.40 7.30 0.80
C ARG A 28 18.42 7.17 1.93
N ARG A 29 17.94 7.21 3.18
CA ARG A 29 18.78 7.15 4.39
C ARG A 29 19.58 5.85 4.48
N TYR A 30 18.95 4.72 4.13
CA TYR A 30 19.53 3.39 4.27
C TYR A 30 20.14 2.84 2.99
N SER A 31 20.27 3.65 1.93
CA SER A 31 20.91 3.24 0.69
C SER A 31 22.26 3.91 0.50
N SER A 32 23.24 3.12 0.10
CA SER A 32 24.53 3.60 -0.43
C SER A 32 24.54 3.67 -1.96
N HIS A 33 23.39 3.43 -2.61
CA HIS A 33 23.24 3.33 -4.06
C HIS A 33 22.18 4.31 -4.60
N ASN A 34 22.06 5.49 -3.98
CA ASN A 34 21.01 6.44 -4.30
C ASN A 34 21.05 6.96 -5.74
N GLU A 35 22.20 6.93 -6.40
CA GLU A 35 22.35 7.31 -7.80
C GLU A 35 21.88 6.24 -8.78
N GLN A 36 21.57 5.02 -8.32
CA GLN A 36 21.14 3.89 -9.15
C GLN A 36 19.64 3.85 -9.40
N PHE A 37 18.87 4.58 -8.61
CA PHE A 37 17.41 4.57 -8.70
C PHE A 37 16.82 5.93 -8.32
N ASP A 38 15.61 6.21 -8.80
CA ASP A 38 14.81 7.32 -8.31
C ASP A 38 13.72 6.83 -7.35
N VAL A 39 13.15 7.76 -6.57
CA VAL A 39 12.01 7.52 -5.70
C VAL A 39 10.88 8.43 -6.13
N ARG A 40 9.71 7.84 -6.40
CA ARG A 40 8.54 8.56 -6.89
C ARG A 40 7.33 8.26 -6.01
N ILE A 41 6.53 9.28 -5.74
CA ILE A 41 5.29 9.14 -4.99
C ILE A 41 4.12 9.08 -5.97
N ILE A 42 3.25 8.09 -5.80
CA ILE A 42 2.00 7.97 -6.55
C ILE A 42 0.89 8.44 -5.64
N GLU A 43 0.24 9.56 -5.97
CA GLU A 43 -0.90 10.06 -5.23
C GLU A 43 -2.21 9.74 -5.98
N LYS A 44 -3.16 9.15 -5.28
CA LYS A 44 -4.48 8.83 -5.84
C LYS A 44 -5.17 10.03 -6.48
N LYS A 45 -5.01 11.22 -5.90
CA LYS A 45 -5.64 12.46 -6.39
C LYS A 45 -5.27 12.81 -7.83
N ASP A 46 -4.13 12.33 -8.32
CA ASP A 46 -3.66 12.57 -9.69
C ASP A 46 -4.38 11.69 -10.72
N TYR A 47 -5.25 10.78 -10.25
CA TYR A 47 -6.00 9.83 -11.09
C TYR A 47 -7.50 9.93 -10.78
N PRO A 48 -8.18 10.97 -11.28
CA PRO A 48 -9.57 11.28 -10.90
C PRO A 48 -10.57 10.18 -11.26
N TYR A 49 -10.24 9.26 -12.15
CA TYR A 49 -11.15 8.16 -12.49
C TYR A 49 -11.47 7.27 -11.27
N PHE A 50 -10.59 7.18 -10.28
CA PHE A 50 -10.87 6.44 -9.05
C PHE A 50 -12.03 7.05 -8.25
N ASP A 51 -12.26 8.34 -8.37
CA ASP A 51 -13.29 9.07 -7.64
C ASP A 51 -14.62 9.15 -8.41
N ALA A 52 -14.63 8.77 -9.69
CA ALA A 52 -15.80 8.91 -10.56
C ALA A 52 -16.89 7.84 -10.32
N ARG A 53 -16.60 6.82 -9.54
CA ARG A 53 -17.48 5.66 -9.35
C ARG A 53 -18.10 5.57 -7.96
N GLU A 54 -18.07 6.65 -7.18
CA GLU A 54 -18.68 6.71 -5.84
C GLU A 54 -20.12 6.18 -5.87
N GLY A 55 -20.41 5.24 -4.98
CA GLY A 55 -21.75 4.66 -4.85
C GLY A 55 -22.09 3.53 -5.80
N GLN A 56 -21.25 3.26 -6.80
CA GLN A 56 -21.48 2.18 -7.75
C GLN A 56 -21.02 0.83 -7.20
N LEU A 57 -21.63 -0.24 -7.69
CA LEU A 57 -21.25 -1.60 -7.29
C LEU A 57 -20.03 -2.08 -8.08
N TYR A 58 -19.12 -2.74 -7.38
CA TYR A 58 -17.96 -3.40 -7.97
C TYR A 58 -17.81 -4.81 -7.44
N LEU A 59 -17.11 -5.66 -8.16
CA LEU A 59 -16.89 -7.05 -7.80
C LEU A 59 -15.71 -7.19 -6.86
N ARG A 60 -15.93 -7.80 -5.69
CA ARG A 60 -14.88 -8.10 -4.71
C ARG A 60 -15.14 -9.42 -4.01
N ASP A 61 -14.23 -10.37 -4.14
CA ASP A 61 -14.31 -11.70 -3.53
C ASP A 61 -15.64 -12.43 -3.89
N GLY A 62 -16.02 -12.33 -5.16
CA GLY A 62 -17.25 -12.92 -5.70
C GLY A 62 -18.53 -12.20 -5.31
N VAL A 63 -18.45 -11.09 -4.59
CA VAL A 63 -19.62 -10.34 -4.08
C VAL A 63 -19.60 -8.91 -4.63
N LYS A 64 -20.76 -8.37 -4.93
CA LYS A 64 -20.93 -6.98 -5.34
C LYS A 64 -20.94 -6.08 -4.11
N ARG A 65 -20.05 -5.10 -4.08
CA ARG A 65 -19.92 -4.11 -2.99
C ARG A 65 -19.99 -2.70 -3.55
N VAL A 66 -20.33 -1.74 -2.70
CA VAL A 66 -20.37 -0.33 -3.08
C VAL A 66 -18.97 0.28 -2.99
N TRP A 67 -18.57 0.96 -4.06
CA TRP A 67 -17.31 1.71 -4.10
C TRP A 67 -17.44 3.01 -3.31
N LEU A 68 -16.50 3.26 -2.39
CA LEU A 68 -16.41 4.46 -1.58
C LEU A 68 -15.04 5.11 -1.76
N ASN A 69 -15.01 6.35 -2.19
CA ASN A 69 -13.77 7.07 -2.54
C ASN A 69 -12.83 7.28 -1.35
N ASP A 70 -13.37 7.43 -0.17
CA ASP A 70 -12.59 7.66 1.06
C ASP A 70 -12.30 6.38 1.83
N ASP A 71 -12.71 5.24 1.30
CA ASP A 71 -12.35 3.96 1.84
C ASP A 71 -10.89 3.61 1.50
N LEU A 72 -10.24 2.85 2.38
CA LEU A 72 -8.83 2.48 2.22
C LEU A 72 -8.56 1.69 0.95
N GLN A 73 -9.54 0.90 0.51
CA GLN A 73 -9.42 0.13 -0.72
C GLN A 73 -9.32 1.01 -1.96
N SER A 74 -9.77 2.26 -1.88
CA SER A 74 -9.82 3.13 -3.05
C SER A 74 -8.44 3.56 -3.53
N PHE A 75 -7.45 3.70 -2.66
CA PHE A 75 -6.10 4.05 -3.11
C PHE A 75 -5.18 2.84 -3.28
N THR A 76 -5.54 1.67 -2.75
CA THR A 76 -4.71 0.46 -2.83
C THR A 76 -4.41 0.05 -4.27
N LEU A 77 -5.30 0.34 -5.21
CA LEU A 77 -5.12 0.00 -6.62
C LEU A 77 -3.98 0.76 -7.30
N THR A 78 -3.56 1.89 -6.76
CA THR A 78 -2.39 2.63 -7.27
C THR A 78 -1.10 1.83 -7.11
N ARG A 79 -1.11 0.80 -6.30
CA ARG A 79 -0.03 -0.19 -6.12
C ARG A 79 0.39 -0.86 -7.43
N PHE A 80 -0.52 -0.93 -8.40
CA PHE A 80 -0.33 -1.61 -9.68
C PHE A 80 0.04 -0.68 -10.83
N MET A 81 0.25 0.61 -10.55
CA MET A 81 0.57 1.61 -11.56
C MET A 81 2.03 1.66 -12.03
N PRO A 82 3.03 1.21 -11.25
CA PRO A 82 4.42 1.39 -11.66
C PRO A 82 4.77 0.91 -13.06
N PRO A 83 4.29 -0.25 -13.57
CA PRO A 83 4.62 -0.65 -14.94
C PRO A 83 4.21 0.37 -16.00
N GLU A 84 3.01 0.95 -15.92
CA GLU A 84 2.58 2.00 -16.85
C GLU A 84 3.45 3.26 -16.70
N LEU A 85 3.74 3.66 -15.47
CA LEU A 85 4.55 4.85 -15.19
C LEU A 85 6.01 4.69 -15.64
N MET A 86 6.48 3.46 -15.75
CA MET A 86 7.80 3.11 -16.28
C MET A 86 7.80 2.91 -17.80
N GLY A 87 6.67 3.07 -18.47
CA GLY A 87 6.55 2.78 -19.89
C GLY A 87 6.75 1.30 -20.21
N PHE A 88 6.44 0.42 -19.26
CA PHE A 88 6.63 -1.04 -19.36
C PHE A 88 8.08 -1.45 -19.62
N GLN A 89 9.00 -0.73 -19.00
CA GLN A 89 10.45 -0.99 -19.11
C GLN A 89 11.11 -0.92 -17.74
N GLY A 90 12.22 -1.61 -17.57
CA GLY A 90 13.02 -1.56 -16.36
C GLY A 90 12.39 -2.27 -15.18
N ARG A 91 12.89 -1.97 -13.98
CA ARG A 91 12.43 -2.56 -12.73
C ARG A 91 11.87 -1.51 -11.80
N ALA A 92 10.89 -1.90 -11.02
CA ALA A 92 10.32 -1.06 -9.98
C ALA A 92 10.15 -1.87 -8.70
N VAL A 93 10.30 -1.19 -7.57
CA VAL A 93 9.77 -1.63 -6.28
C VAL A 93 8.62 -0.70 -5.95
N VAL A 94 7.49 -1.23 -5.52
CA VAL A 94 6.37 -0.43 -5.03
C VAL A 94 6.08 -0.81 -3.59
N ILE A 95 5.88 0.22 -2.75
CA ILE A 95 5.58 0.05 -1.33
C ILE A 95 4.37 0.91 -0.93
N ASP A 96 3.72 0.48 0.15
CA ASP A 96 2.68 1.25 0.80
C ASP A 96 3.28 2.41 1.63
N PRO A 97 2.48 3.43 2.00
CA PRO A 97 2.98 4.61 2.70
C PRO A 97 3.35 4.35 4.17
N ASP A 98 3.04 3.17 4.70
CA ASP A 98 3.35 2.71 6.05
C ASP A 98 4.45 1.64 6.07
N VAL A 99 5.22 1.57 4.99
CA VAL A 99 6.39 0.67 4.85
C VAL A 99 7.67 1.49 4.88
N PHE A 100 8.60 1.14 5.77
CA PHE A 100 9.82 1.91 6.00
C PHE A 100 11.05 1.04 5.83
N ALA A 101 11.97 1.46 4.96
CA ALA A 101 13.24 0.76 4.75
C ALA A 101 14.10 0.79 6.01
N CYS A 102 14.68 -0.34 6.35
CA CYS A 102 15.68 -0.53 7.41
C CYS A 102 17.01 -1.05 6.84
N ALA A 103 17.04 -1.30 5.53
CA ALA A 103 18.20 -1.79 4.78
C ALA A 103 18.20 -1.14 3.39
N ASP A 104 19.25 -1.40 2.62
CA ASP A 104 19.40 -0.82 1.29
C ASP A 104 18.42 -1.48 0.30
N VAL A 105 17.48 -0.69 -0.21
CA VAL A 105 16.48 -1.15 -1.18
C VAL A 105 17.11 -1.60 -2.51
N TRP A 106 18.33 -1.15 -2.80
CA TRP A 106 19.03 -1.58 -4.01
C TRP A 106 19.29 -3.09 -4.01
N GLU A 107 19.49 -3.69 -2.83
CA GLU A 107 19.60 -5.14 -2.69
C GLU A 107 18.36 -5.86 -3.25
N LEU A 108 17.16 -5.31 -2.99
CA LEU A 108 15.91 -5.84 -3.55
C LEU A 108 15.80 -5.52 -5.04
N LEU A 109 16.03 -4.26 -5.41
CA LEU A 109 15.81 -3.75 -6.75
C LEU A 109 16.75 -4.41 -7.79
N SER A 110 17.95 -4.79 -7.36
CA SER A 110 19.00 -5.38 -8.22
C SER A 110 19.07 -6.90 -8.19
N ARG A 111 18.22 -7.56 -7.37
CA ARG A 111 18.31 -9.03 -7.22
C ARG A 111 17.93 -9.76 -8.49
N ASP A 112 18.38 -11.02 -8.60
CA ASP A 112 17.92 -11.93 -9.65
C ASP A 112 16.43 -12.27 -9.42
N MET A 113 15.59 -11.95 -10.40
CA MET A 113 14.17 -12.27 -10.36
C MET A 113 13.84 -13.66 -10.91
N GLN A 114 14.83 -14.41 -11.38
CA GLN A 114 14.67 -15.79 -11.88
C GLN A 114 13.60 -15.90 -12.98
N GLY A 115 13.50 -14.87 -13.83
CA GLY A 115 12.52 -14.81 -14.91
C GLY A 115 11.09 -14.46 -14.46
N LYS A 116 10.86 -14.19 -13.18
CA LYS A 116 9.54 -13.81 -12.68
C LYS A 116 9.17 -12.39 -13.09
N ALA A 117 7.87 -12.14 -13.23
CA ALA A 117 7.35 -10.82 -13.52
C ALA A 117 7.14 -9.99 -12.25
N VAL A 118 6.76 -10.64 -11.15
CA VAL A 118 6.48 -10.03 -9.85
C VAL A 118 7.08 -10.88 -8.76
N MET A 119 7.63 -10.25 -7.73
CA MET A 119 8.02 -10.93 -6.50
C MET A 119 7.43 -10.20 -5.29
N CYS A 120 6.83 -10.94 -4.38
CA CYS A 120 6.32 -10.43 -3.10
C CYS A 120 6.31 -11.57 -2.07
N ARG A 121 6.12 -11.23 -0.79
CA ARG A 121 6.07 -12.28 0.24
C ARG A 121 4.71 -12.95 0.29
N PRO A 122 4.63 -14.22 0.73
CA PRO A 122 3.35 -14.84 1.04
C PRO A 122 2.74 -14.18 2.27
N ARG A 123 1.42 -14.14 2.33
CA ARG A 123 0.70 -13.74 3.54
C ARG A 123 0.60 -14.96 4.44
N SER A 124 1.37 -14.98 5.55
CA SER A 124 1.39 -16.08 6.50
C SER A 124 0.41 -15.86 7.66
N GLY A 125 -0.10 -16.94 8.27
CA GLY A 125 -0.80 -16.93 9.56
C GLY A 125 -2.31 -16.79 9.50
N THR A 126 -2.94 -16.78 8.32
CA THR A 126 -4.40 -16.79 8.16
C THR A 126 -4.85 -18.08 7.52
N LYS A 127 -5.88 -18.71 8.09
CA LYS A 127 -6.44 -19.97 7.57
C LYS A 127 -7.46 -19.70 6.46
N GLY A 128 -7.57 -20.60 5.50
CA GLY A 128 -8.58 -20.60 4.46
C GLY A 128 -8.16 -19.89 3.16
N LEU A 129 -9.08 -19.18 2.51
CA LEU A 129 -8.86 -18.52 1.21
C LEU A 129 -7.71 -17.50 1.21
N ILE A 130 -7.41 -16.94 2.38
CA ILE A 130 -6.36 -15.96 2.56
C ILE A 130 -4.96 -16.59 2.43
N ASP A 131 -4.82 -17.88 2.66
CA ASP A 131 -3.53 -18.60 2.51
C ASP A 131 -2.98 -18.55 1.08
N LYS A 132 -3.82 -18.26 0.10
CA LYS A 132 -3.44 -18.11 -1.31
C LYS A 132 -3.24 -16.66 -1.74
N CYS A 133 -3.49 -15.70 -0.85
CA CYS A 133 -3.29 -14.29 -1.12
C CYS A 133 -1.85 -13.88 -0.83
N LEU A 134 -1.22 -13.23 -1.79
CA LEU A 134 0.13 -12.71 -1.61
C LEU A 134 0.08 -11.29 -1.04
N ALA A 135 1.13 -10.91 -0.32
CA ALA A 135 1.23 -9.58 0.28
C ALA A 135 1.80 -8.58 -0.72
N THR A 136 0.93 -7.86 -1.42
CA THR A 136 1.32 -6.94 -2.50
C THR A 136 1.68 -5.53 -2.01
N SER A 137 1.75 -5.32 -0.70
CA SER A 137 2.17 -4.06 -0.10
C SER A 137 3.67 -3.74 -0.28
N VAL A 138 4.47 -4.73 -0.63
CA VAL A 138 5.83 -4.58 -1.17
C VAL A 138 5.96 -5.53 -2.33
N MET A 139 6.25 -5.00 -3.52
CA MET A 139 6.45 -5.81 -4.73
C MET A 139 7.70 -5.37 -5.49
N LEU A 140 8.45 -6.34 -5.97
CA LEU A 140 9.49 -6.14 -6.98
C LEU A 140 8.90 -6.51 -8.34
N LEU A 141 9.03 -5.62 -9.33
CA LEU A 141 8.35 -5.70 -10.62
C LEU A 141 9.36 -5.67 -11.77
N ASP A 142 9.23 -6.60 -12.69
CA ASP A 142 9.83 -6.54 -14.03
C ASP A 142 8.80 -5.92 -14.97
N CYS A 143 8.89 -4.62 -15.19
CA CYS A 143 7.84 -3.85 -15.85
C CYS A 143 7.57 -4.29 -17.29
N ALA A 144 8.58 -4.78 -18.00
CA ALA A 144 8.42 -5.25 -19.37
C ALA A 144 7.53 -6.50 -19.47
N LYS A 145 7.42 -7.27 -18.39
CA LYS A 145 6.57 -8.47 -18.30
C LYS A 145 5.17 -8.19 -17.78
N LEU A 146 4.83 -6.93 -17.50
CA LEU A 146 3.59 -6.51 -16.88
C LEU A 146 2.78 -5.55 -17.77
N ARG A 147 2.84 -5.72 -19.08
CA ARG A 147 2.08 -4.89 -20.04
C ARG A 147 0.58 -5.02 -19.90
N HIS A 148 0.10 -6.08 -19.27
CA HIS A 148 -1.31 -6.31 -18.97
C HIS A 148 -1.78 -5.56 -17.72
N TRP A 149 -0.88 -4.93 -16.96
CA TRP A 149 -1.23 -4.11 -15.81
C TRP A 149 -1.67 -2.71 -16.26
N LYS A 150 -2.87 -2.64 -16.80
CA LYS A 150 -3.54 -1.40 -17.18
C LYS A 150 -4.60 -1.08 -16.13
N VAL A 151 -4.26 -0.16 -15.23
CA VAL A 151 -5.03 0.06 -14.01
C VAL A 151 -6.40 0.61 -14.29
N GLU A 152 -6.53 1.64 -15.13
CA GLU A 152 -7.83 2.23 -15.46
C GLU A 152 -8.77 1.22 -16.11
N GLU A 153 -8.28 0.44 -17.06
CA GLU A 153 -9.05 -0.61 -17.75
C GLU A 153 -9.55 -1.67 -16.77
N ARG A 154 -8.67 -2.16 -15.88
CA ARG A 154 -9.03 -3.16 -14.87
C ARG A 154 -10.00 -2.58 -13.85
N PHE A 155 -9.80 -1.32 -13.45
CA PHE A 155 -10.71 -0.63 -12.55
C PHE A 155 -12.13 -0.58 -13.14
N GLU A 156 -12.27 -0.19 -14.41
CA GLU A 156 -13.56 -0.17 -15.09
C GLU A 156 -14.20 -1.57 -15.14
N ARG A 157 -13.41 -2.60 -15.37
CA ARG A 157 -13.90 -3.98 -15.40
C ARG A 157 -14.41 -4.49 -14.05
N MET A 158 -13.99 -3.90 -12.94
CA MET A 158 -14.56 -4.23 -11.64
C MET A 158 -16.05 -3.85 -11.56
N PHE A 159 -16.43 -2.75 -12.21
CA PHE A 159 -17.82 -2.26 -12.26
C PHE A 159 -18.65 -2.96 -13.33
N ASP A 160 -18.03 -3.59 -14.31
CA ASP A 160 -18.70 -4.51 -15.25
C ASP A 160 -18.81 -5.93 -14.68
N PHE A 161 -18.26 -6.17 -13.50
CA PHE A 161 -18.19 -7.47 -12.83
C PHE A 161 -17.39 -8.53 -13.61
N THR A 162 -16.45 -8.08 -14.45
CA THR A 162 -15.56 -8.97 -15.23
C THR A 162 -14.15 -9.09 -14.64
N PHE A 163 -13.86 -8.34 -13.59
CA PHE A 163 -12.59 -8.41 -12.88
C PHE A 163 -12.82 -8.22 -11.38
N ASP A 164 -12.26 -9.11 -10.57
CA ASP A 164 -12.46 -9.10 -9.11
C ASP A 164 -11.33 -8.34 -8.42
N TYR A 165 -11.69 -7.40 -7.56
CA TYR A 165 -10.75 -6.61 -6.76
C TYR A 165 -9.75 -7.50 -5.99
N MET A 166 -10.23 -8.57 -5.36
CA MET A 166 -9.36 -9.46 -4.56
C MET A 166 -8.43 -10.30 -5.44
N ASP A 167 -8.85 -10.68 -6.64
CA ASP A 167 -7.96 -11.35 -7.58
C ASP A 167 -6.79 -10.45 -7.99
N TRP A 168 -7.05 -9.17 -8.06
CA TRP A 168 -6.00 -8.17 -8.34
C TRP A 168 -5.05 -8.02 -7.16
N ILE A 169 -5.59 -7.71 -5.98
CA ILE A 169 -4.81 -7.48 -4.75
C ILE A 169 -3.95 -8.70 -4.37
N CYS A 170 -4.47 -9.90 -4.58
CA CYS A 170 -3.82 -11.17 -4.23
C CYS A 170 -2.96 -11.75 -5.35
N LEU A 171 -2.89 -11.11 -6.53
CA LEU A 171 -2.21 -11.58 -7.73
C LEU A 171 -2.73 -12.93 -8.27
N LYS A 172 -3.99 -13.24 -8.01
CA LYS A 172 -4.60 -14.50 -8.48
C LYS A 172 -4.81 -14.54 -9.98
N SER A 173 -4.89 -13.39 -10.64
CA SER A 173 -5.07 -13.29 -12.09
C SER A 173 -3.77 -13.40 -12.87
N GLU A 174 -2.62 -13.46 -12.20
CA GLU A 174 -1.35 -13.59 -12.87
C GLU A 174 -1.12 -15.03 -13.39
N PRO A 175 -0.50 -15.18 -14.57
CA PRO A 175 -0.22 -16.51 -15.12
C PRO A 175 0.62 -17.35 -14.17
N ALA A 176 0.37 -18.65 -14.13
CA ALA A 176 1.11 -19.59 -13.29
C ALA A 176 2.62 -19.50 -13.58
N GLY A 177 3.42 -19.53 -12.51
CA GLY A 177 4.88 -19.51 -12.62
C GLY A 177 5.51 -18.15 -12.86
N THR A 178 4.70 -17.07 -12.98
CA THR A 178 5.22 -15.70 -13.21
C THR A 178 5.42 -14.91 -11.93
N VAL A 179 4.89 -15.37 -10.80
CA VAL A 179 5.03 -14.73 -9.50
C VAL A 179 6.01 -15.50 -8.65
N GLY A 180 7.05 -14.81 -8.17
CA GLY A 180 8.03 -15.35 -7.24
C GLY A 180 7.81 -14.87 -5.81
N LEU A 181 8.47 -15.50 -4.85
CA LEU A 181 8.34 -15.18 -3.44
C LEU A 181 9.55 -14.41 -2.93
N LEU A 182 9.30 -13.37 -2.15
CA LEU A 182 10.29 -12.63 -1.38
C LEU A 182 10.39 -13.19 0.05
N GLU A 183 11.54 -12.99 0.65
CA GLU A 183 11.76 -13.23 2.07
C GLU A 183 10.87 -12.31 2.89
N ASN A 184 10.38 -12.79 4.04
CA ASN A 184 9.47 -12.04 4.90
C ASN A 184 10.06 -10.72 5.40
N GLU A 185 11.36 -10.64 5.54
CA GLU A 185 12.11 -9.46 6.01
C GLU A 185 11.92 -8.24 5.10
N TRP A 186 11.55 -8.44 3.83
CA TRP A 186 11.24 -7.35 2.89
C TRP A 186 9.85 -6.75 3.06
N ASN A 187 9.02 -7.32 3.92
CA ASN A 187 7.69 -6.80 4.26
C ASN A 187 7.30 -7.33 5.64
N ASP A 188 8.01 -6.88 6.66
CA ASP A 188 7.95 -7.45 8.00
C ASP A 188 6.80 -6.80 8.77
N PHE A 189 5.70 -7.54 8.90
CA PHE A 189 4.46 -7.04 9.49
C PHE A 189 4.60 -6.83 11.00
N ASP A 190 4.63 -5.56 11.43
CA ASP A 190 4.71 -5.14 12.83
C ASP A 190 5.82 -5.82 13.62
N LYS A 191 6.86 -6.26 12.93
CA LYS A 191 8.00 -6.94 13.50
C LYS A 191 9.28 -6.22 13.15
N PHE A 192 10.02 -5.78 14.16
CA PHE A 192 11.28 -5.08 14.01
C PHE A 192 12.38 -5.85 14.69
N THR A 193 13.21 -6.52 13.91
CA THR A 193 14.37 -7.31 14.35
C THR A 193 15.62 -6.87 13.59
N PRO A 194 16.81 -7.30 13.97
CA PRO A 194 18.03 -7.03 13.19
C PRO A 194 17.98 -7.55 11.75
N ALA A 195 17.12 -8.53 11.46
CA ALA A 195 16.96 -9.08 10.10
C ALA A 195 15.95 -8.30 9.26
N THR A 196 15.11 -7.45 9.85
CA THR A 196 14.08 -6.69 9.13
C THR A 196 14.73 -5.76 8.10
N LYS A 197 14.29 -5.84 6.86
CA LYS A 197 14.77 -5.00 5.75
C LYS A 197 13.77 -3.92 5.37
N MET A 198 12.48 -4.20 5.47
CA MET A 198 11.40 -3.23 5.41
C MET A 198 10.39 -3.51 6.50
N LEU A 199 10.14 -2.52 7.35
CA LEU A 199 9.15 -2.57 8.41
C LEU A 199 7.81 -2.08 7.87
N HIS A 200 6.77 -2.90 8.00
CA HIS A 200 5.41 -2.55 7.63
C HIS A 200 4.54 -2.41 8.88
N THR A 201 4.17 -1.19 9.22
CA THR A 201 3.32 -0.90 10.38
C THR A 201 1.85 -1.07 10.01
N THR A 202 1.35 -2.31 10.12
CA THR A 202 0.00 -2.66 9.63
C THR A 202 -1.11 -2.28 10.60
N ARG A 203 -0.79 -2.05 11.88
CA ARG A 203 -1.77 -1.74 12.94
C ARG A 203 -2.15 -0.28 12.90
N ARG A 204 -3.27 0.03 12.26
CA ARG A 204 -3.70 1.40 11.96
C ARG A 204 -3.92 2.27 13.19
N ARG A 205 -4.42 1.70 14.30
CA ARG A 205 -4.64 2.44 15.54
C ARG A 205 -3.35 2.79 16.30
N THR A 206 -2.25 2.16 15.93
CA THR A 206 -0.95 2.34 16.59
C THR A 206 0.12 2.90 15.65
N GLN A 207 -0.27 3.43 14.49
CA GLN A 207 0.68 4.07 13.56
C GLN A 207 1.36 5.27 14.26
N PRO A 208 2.69 5.31 14.37
CA PRO A 208 3.40 6.28 15.22
C PRO A 208 3.10 7.75 14.86
N TRP A 209 2.95 8.05 13.57
CA TRP A 209 2.70 9.42 13.10
C TRP A 209 1.29 9.94 13.40
N LYS A 210 0.41 9.09 13.90
CA LYS A 210 -0.97 9.43 14.21
C LYS A 210 -1.30 9.38 15.69
N THR A 211 -0.31 9.12 16.55
CA THR A 211 -0.50 9.02 17.99
C THR A 211 -1.23 10.25 18.55
N GLY A 212 -2.35 10.02 19.22
CA GLY A 212 -3.18 11.07 19.83
C GLY A 212 -4.20 11.72 18.89
N LEU A 213 -4.15 11.45 17.59
CA LEU A 213 -5.13 11.96 16.63
C LEU A 213 -6.39 11.08 16.60
N PRO A 214 -7.56 11.63 16.19
CA PRO A 214 -8.73 10.80 15.94
C PRO A 214 -8.46 9.76 14.85
N VAL A 215 -9.08 8.60 14.98
CA VAL A 215 -8.96 7.54 13.96
C VAL A 215 -9.55 8.03 12.64
N ASP A 216 -8.79 7.95 11.55
CA ASP A 216 -9.11 8.49 10.23
C ASP A 216 -9.40 7.43 9.16
N PHE A 217 -9.63 6.19 9.56
CA PHE A 217 -10.02 5.11 8.64
C PHE A 217 -11.39 4.57 8.99
N ARG A 218 -12.08 4.02 7.99
CA ARG A 218 -13.36 3.33 8.17
C ARG A 218 -13.09 1.84 8.36
N ILE A 219 -13.79 1.23 9.32
CA ILE A 219 -13.84 -0.23 9.40
C ILE A 219 -14.67 -0.70 8.20
N ALA A 220 -14.10 -1.64 7.41
CA ALA A 220 -14.81 -2.20 6.28
C ALA A 220 -16.16 -2.77 6.74
N GLU A 221 -17.24 -2.27 6.15
CA GLU A 221 -18.59 -2.73 6.47
C GLU A 221 -18.76 -4.15 5.95
N ARG A 222 -18.48 -5.15 6.78
CA ARG A 222 -18.69 -6.56 6.45
C ARG A 222 -20.18 -6.93 6.42
N PHE A 223 -21.06 -6.07 6.96
CA PHE A 223 -22.47 -6.35 7.21
C PHE A 223 -23.40 -5.35 6.52
N ARG A 224 -23.30 -5.23 5.19
CA ARG A 224 -24.23 -4.39 4.41
C ARG A 224 -25.61 -5.02 4.18
N LEU A 225 -25.83 -6.23 4.67
CA LEU A 225 -27.12 -6.90 4.58
C LEU A 225 -28.20 -6.27 5.47
N PHE A 226 -27.84 -5.36 6.38
CA PHE A 226 -28.78 -4.68 7.27
C PHE A 226 -28.70 -3.15 7.09
N PRO A 227 -29.63 -2.55 6.31
CA PRO A 227 -29.73 -1.10 6.15
C PRO A 227 -29.65 -0.29 7.45
N PRO A 228 -30.23 -0.74 8.59
CA PRO A 228 -30.15 0.01 9.85
C PRO A 228 -28.75 0.24 10.38
N ALA A 229 -27.82 -0.72 10.17
CA ALA A 229 -26.45 -0.58 10.65
C ALA A 229 -25.66 0.50 9.88
N ALA A 230 -25.81 0.54 8.55
CA ALA A 230 -25.20 1.56 7.72
C ALA A 230 -25.74 2.95 8.01
N TRP A 231 -27.05 3.05 8.28
CA TRP A 231 -27.70 4.30 8.66
C TRP A 231 -27.22 4.79 10.04
N LEU A 232 -27.12 3.91 11.03
CA LEU A 232 -26.59 4.21 12.36
C LEU A 232 -25.14 4.69 12.29
N MET A 233 -24.33 4.09 11.46
CA MET A 233 -22.93 4.52 11.25
C MET A 233 -22.86 5.91 10.61
N LYS A 234 -23.72 6.22 9.64
CA LYS A 234 -23.82 7.55 9.04
C LYS A 234 -24.30 8.59 10.06
N ALA A 235 -25.31 8.25 10.86
CA ALA A 235 -25.80 9.13 11.92
C ALA A 235 -24.71 9.42 12.97
N ARG A 236 -23.94 8.42 13.36
CA ARG A 236 -22.78 8.57 14.25
C ARG A 236 -21.74 9.51 13.68
N ARG A 237 -21.39 9.36 12.39
CA ARG A 237 -20.43 10.24 11.72
C ARG A 237 -20.91 11.70 11.70
N HIS A 238 -22.21 11.90 11.48
CA HIS A 238 -22.81 13.23 11.45
C HIS A 238 -22.80 13.91 12.82
N LEU A 239 -23.11 13.15 13.90
CA LEU A 239 -23.22 13.67 15.25
C LEU A 239 -21.87 13.89 15.96
N PHE A 240 -20.87 13.04 15.68
CA PHE A 240 -19.61 13.00 16.44
C PHE A 240 -18.37 13.27 15.58
N GLY A 241 -18.56 13.71 14.34
CA GLY A 241 -17.48 13.83 13.38
C GLY A 241 -17.12 12.46 12.79
N GLU A 242 -16.41 12.46 11.66
CA GLU A 242 -16.30 11.30 10.78
C GLU A 242 -15.65 10.07 11.43
N TYR A 243 -14.82 10.22 12.43
CA TYR A 243 -14.14 9.11 13.09
C TYR A 243 -14.15 9.21 14.62
N GLY A 244 -14.94 10.11 15.17
CA GLY A 244 -14.89 10.48 16.59
C GLY A 244 -15.20 9.37 17.58
N LEU A 245 -16.02 8.38 17.19
CA LEU A 245 -16.40 7.25 18.07
C LEU A 245 -15.41 6.08 18.02
N MET A 246 -14.47 6.09 17.10
CA MET A 246 -13.47 5.03 17.00
C MET A 246 -12.29 5.26 17.94
N GLY A 247 -12.32 6.37 18.71
CA GLY A 247 -11.27 6.73 19.64
C GLY A 247 -10.09 7.43 18.98
N ARG A 248 -9.02 7.58 19.73
CA ARG A 248 -7.76 8.15 19.25
C ARG A 248 -6.78 7.05 18.88
N TYR A 249 -5.85 7.35 17.98
CA TYR A 249 -4.74 6.46 17.71
C TYR A 249 -3.94 6.23 18.99
N ARG A 250 -3.61 4.96 19.25
CA ARG A 250 -2.84 4.56 20.42
C ARG A 250 -1.36 4.64 20.13
N GLN A 251 -0.56 4.80 21.19
CA GLN A 251 0.89 4.62 21.10
C GLN A 251 1.19 3.21 20.61
N HIS A 252 2.20 3.07 19.72
CA HIS A 252 2.60 1.77 19.21
C HIS A 252 3.11 0.90 20.37
N PRO A 253 2.66 -0.37 20.50
CA PRO A 253 3.05 -1.23 21.60
C PRO A 253 4.55 -1.60 21.59
N ASP A 254 5.21 -1.57 20.44
CA ASP A 254 6.66 -1.78 20.33
C ASP A 254 7.36 -0.43 20.32
N ILE A 255 8.01 -0.11 21.44
CA ILE A 255 8.75 1.14 21.60
C ILE A 255 9.91 1.28 20.59
N ASN A 256 10.51 0.18 20.13
CA ASN A 256 11.60 0.22 19.16
C ASN A 256 11.09 0.68 17.78
N GLN A 257 9.92 0.21 17.37
CA GLN A 257 9.29 0.66 16.12
C GLN A 257 8.91 2.14 16.19
N GLN A 258 8.34 2.56 17.31
CA GLN A 258 7.99 3.95 17.55
C GLN A 258 9.23 4.85 17.52
N ASN A 259 10.29 4.47 18.23
CA ASN A 259 11.54 5.23 18.24
C ASN A 259 12.19 5.29 16.86
N PHE A 260 12.15 4.20 16.11
CA PHE A 260 12.63 4.18 14.73
C PHE A 260 11.88 5.19 13.86
N PHE A 261 10.57 5.18 13.90
CA PHE A 261 9.76 6.13 13.13
C PHE A 261 10.01 7.58 13.54
N PHE A 262 10.00 7.86 14.84
CA PHE A 262 10.23 9.24 15.33
C PHE A 262 11.64 9.74 15.05
N GLY A 263 12.63 8.85 15.02
CA GLY A 263 13.98 9.19 14.58
C GLY A 263 13.99 9.63 13.11
N LEU A 264 13.33 8.90 12.24
CA LEU A 264 13.18 9.27 10.82
C LEU A 264 12.37 10.56 10.65
N LEU A 265 11.29 10.72 11.39
CA LEU A 265 10.46 11.92 11.35
C LEU A 265 11.26 13.16 11.77
N LYS A 266 12.07 13.04 12.82
CA LYS A 266 12.95 14.12 13.26
C LYS A 266 13.95 14.51 12.17
N GLU A 267 14.56 13.52 11.49
CA GLU A 267 15.44 13.78 10.36
C GLU A 267 14.70 14.54 9.25
N CYS A 268 13.45 14.15 8.96
CA CYS A 268 12.63 14.85 7.97
C CYS A 268 12.30 16.29 8.37
N LEU A 269 12.00 16.53 9.65
CA LEU A 269 11.74 17.87 10.17
C LEU A 269 12.99 18.74 10.11
N ASP A 270 14.15 18.21 10.51
CA ASP A 270 15.44 18.91 10.49
C ASP A 270 15.85 19.27 9.05
N ASN A 271 15.44 18.47 8.07
CA ASN A 271 15.72 18.70 6.65
C ASN A 271 14.61 19.49 5.93
N GLY A 272 13.59 19.95 6.63
CA GLY A 272 12.50 20.73 6.04
C GLY A 272 11.55 19.96 5.13
N MET A 273 11.55 18.63 5.17
CA MET A 273 10.71 17.76 4.33
C MET A 273 9.26 17.71 4.82
N VAL A 274 9.07 17.89 6.13
CA VAL A 274 7.77 17.87 6.83
C VAL A 274 7.70 19.08 7.74
N THR A 275 6.53 19.71 7.82
CA THR A 275 6.28 20.87 8.70
C THR A 275 5.32 20.51 9.84
#